data_040e32b30333833185d378cd1cb9df84
#
_entry.id   040e32b30333833185d378cd1cb9df84
#
_cell.length_a   1.000
_cell.length_b   1.000
_cell.length_c   1.000
_cell.angle_alpha   90.00
_cell.angle_beta   90.00
_cell.angle_gamma   90.00
#
_symmetry.space_group_name_H-M   'P 1'
#
loop_
_entity.id
_entity.type
_entity.pdbx_description
1 polymer ?
#
loop_
_entity_poly.entity_id
_entity_poly.type
_entity_poly.pdbx_seq_one_letter_code
_entity_poly.pdbx_strand_id
1 'polypeptide(L)'
;MLSQISSITGVILAGGKASRMGGKDKGLQELNGLPLWQHVARTLHKQVSTLVVSANRNIATYQESGYPVYADLLADYPGPLAGMLSVMQQCDAEWFLFCPCDTPFIPDCLAERLVKYRETAPVVWAHDGDRDHPTIALMHRQLMPVLESYLAAGERRVMVFMRQAGGHSVEFSDMKQAFINMNTLEEIQTIQRHK
;
A
#
# COMPACT_ATOMS: atom_id res chain seq x y z
N MET A 1 17.18 -17.21 -2.29
CA MET A 1 16.63 -15.86 -2.36
C MET A 1 15.32 -15.76 -3.15
N LEU A 2 15.22 -16.33 -4.36
CA LEU A 2 13.99 -16.29 -5.16
C LEU A 2 12.78 -17.00 -4.51
N SER A 3 12.99 -18.07 -3.74
CA SER A 3 11.91 -18.81 -3.05
C SER A 3 11.24 -18.03 -1.88
N GLN A 4 11.92 -17.00 -1.36
CA GLN A 4 11.41 -16.20 -0.22
C GLN A 4 10.48 -15.06 -0.65
N ILE A 5 10.60 -14.59 -1.88
CA ILE A 5 9.72 -13.56 -2.47
C ILE A 5 8.44 -14.19 -3.03
N SER A 6 8.47 -15.51 -3.32
CA SER A 6 7.38 -16.22 -3.98
C SER A 6 6.10 -16.41 -3.16
N SER A 7 6.07 -16.01 -1.88
CA SER A 7 4.90 -16.13 -0.98
C SER A 7 4.27 -14.80 -0.58
N ILE A 8 4.63 -13.70 -1.25
CA ILE A 8 4.13 -12.37 -0.91
C ILE A 8 3.00 -11.96 -1.85
N THR A 9 1.89 -11.52 -1.28
CA THR A 9 0.83 -10.84 -2.01
C THR A 9 1.03 -9.32 -1.91
N GLY A 10 1.22 -8.68 -3.05
CA GLY A 10 1.22 -7.23 -3.16
C GLY A 10 -0.21 -6.69 -3.13
N VAL A 11 -0.43 -5.61 -2.41
CA VAL A 11 -1.75 -4.97 -2.26
C VAL A 11 -1.64 -3.50 -2.57
N ILE A 12 -2.34 -3.03 -3.59
CA ILE A 12 -2.45 -1.62 -3.89
C ILE A 12 -3.64 -1.05 -3.13
N LEU A 13 -3.40 -0.13 -2.22
CA LEU A 13 -4.42 0.56 -1.44
C LEU A 13 -4.98 1.74 -2.24
N ALA A 14 -6.12 1.55 -2.89
CA ALA A 14 -6.82 2.54 -3.69
C ALA A 14 -8.14 3.02 -3.04
N GLY A 15 -8.47 2.52 -1.85
CA GLY A 15 -9.67 2.84 -1.08
C GLY A 15 -9.44 4.04 -0.15
N GLY A 16 -9.58 5.27 -0.62
CA GLY A 16 -9.51 6.46 0.22
C GLY A 16 -10.72 7.38 0.06
N LYS A 17 -11.03 8.22 1.08
CA LYS A 17 -11.99 9.32 0.93
C LYS A 17 -11.38 10.37 0.00
N ALA A 18 -11.97 10.57 -1.17
CA ALA A 18 -11.52 11.53 -2.20
C ALA A 18 -11.73 13.02 -1.82
N SER A 19 -11.78 13.36 -0.52
CA SER A 19 -12.14 14.69 -0.03
C SER A 19 -11.18 15.81 -0.52
N ARG A 20 -9.91 15.47 -0.79
CA ARG A 20 -8.88 16.45 -1.18
C ARG A 20 -8.72 16.64 -2.69
N MET A 21 -9.29 15.75 -3.52
CA MET A 21 -9.21 15.79 -4.99
C MET A 21 -10.57 16.12 -5.63
N GLY A 22 -11.44 16.91 -4.95
CA GLY A 22 -12.75 17.27 -5.48
C GLY A 22 -13.69 16.08 -5.73
N GLY A 23 -13.56 15.00 -4.93
CA GLY A 23 -14.38 13.79 -5.07
C GLY A 23 -13.85 12.78 -6.10
N LYS A 24 -12.79 13.12 -6.84
CA LYS A 24 -12.20 12.20 -7.84
C LYS A 24 -11.41 11.07 -7.17
N ASP A 25 -11.47 9.89 -7.77
CA ASP A 25 -10.66 8.75 -7.33
C ASP A 25 -9.18 9.03 -7.60
N LYS A 26 -8.37 9.01 -6.54
CA LYS A 26 -6.96 9.37 -6.60
C LYS A 26 -6.15 8.39 -7.44
N GLY A 27 -6.44 7.11 -7.31
CA GLY A 27 -5.75 6.05 -8.07
C GLY A 27 -5.98 6.15 -9.57
N LEU A 28 -7.12 6.72 -10.00
CA LEU A 28 -7.49 6.89 -11.40
C LEU A 28 -6.99 8.20 -12.03
N GLN A 29 -6.35 9.09 -11.25
CA GLN A 29 -5.71 10.29 -11.81
C GLN A 29 -4.49 9.87 -12.64
N GLU A 30 -4.29 10.55 -13.79
CA GLU A 30 -3.24 10.17 -14.74
C GLU A 30 -1.95 10.97 -14.53
N LEU A 31 -0.85 10.24 -14.55
CA LEU A 31 0.51 10.76 -14.66
C LEU A 31 1.12 10.25 -15.97
N ASN A 32 1.44 11.15 -16.89
CA ASN A 32 1.96 10.80 -18.23
C ASN A 32 1.06 9.80 -18.99
N GLY A 33 -0.26 10.00 -18.95
CA GLY A 33 -1.23 9.17 -19.68
C GLY A 33 -1.50 7.79 -19.07
N LEU A 34 -1.02 7.55 -17.84
CA LEU A 34 -1.24 6.30 -17.12
C LEU A 34 -1.79 6.59 -15.71
N PRO A 35 -2.88 5.94 -15.26
CA PRO A 35 -3.39 6.09 -13.90
C PRO A 35 -2.33 5.82 -12.83
N LEU A 36 -2.35 6.60 -11.74
CA LEU A 36 -1.36 6.51 -10.66
C LEU A 36 -1.21 5.07 -10.12
N TRP A 37 -2.32 4.40 -9.88
CA TRP A 37 -2.29 3.03 -9.38
C TRP A 37 -1.61 2.04 -10.33
N GLN A 38 -1.69 2.29 -11.65
CA GLN A 38 -1.03 1.43 -12.64
C GLN A 38 0.49 1.61 -12.66
N HIS A 39 1.00 2.80 -12.31
CA HIS A 39 2.44 2.99 -12.09
C HIS A 39 2.93 2.11 -10.95
N VAL A 40 2.19 2.12 -9.81
CA VAL A 40 2.48 1.24 -8.67
C VAL A 40 2.38 -0.24 -9.06
N ALA A 41 1.31 -0.62 -9.78
CA ALA A 41 1.08 -1.99 -10.21
C ALA A 41 2.22 -2.54 -11.08
N ARG A 42 2.69 -1.76 -12.05
CA ARG A 42 3.80 -2.16 -12.95
C ARG A 42 5.10 -2.47 -12.21
N THR A 43 5.39 -1.69 -11.17
CA THR A 43 6.60 -1.88 -10.37
C THR A 43 6.42 -3.01 -9.37
N LEU A 44 5.27 -3.04 -8.67
CA LEU A 44 5.02 -4.02 -7.62
C LEU A 44 4.82 -5.44 -8.16
N HIS A 45 4.15 -5.58 -9.32
CA HIS A 45 3.91 -6.88 -9.97
C HIS A 45 5.19 -7.70 -10.20
N LYS A 46 6.31 -7.03 -10.49
CA LYS A 46 7.61 -7.68 -10.71
C LYS A 46 8.27 -8.19 -9.42
N GLN A 47 7.77 -7.76 -8.26
CA GLN A 47 8.40 -7.98 -6.96
C GLN A 47 7.63 -8.96 -6.08
N VAL A 48 6.41 -9.34 -6.44
CA VAL A 48 5.50 -10.17 -5.64
C VAL A 48 4.96 -11.34 -6.45
N SER A 49 4.48 -12.38 -5.78
CA SER A 49 3.91 -13.56 -6.44
C SER A 49 2.49 -13.31 -6.96
N THR A 50 1.73 -12.51 -6.25
CA THR A 50 0.35 -12.16 -6.58
C THR A 50 0.14 -10.67 -6.32
N LEU A 51 -0.64 -10.01 -7.16
CA LEU A 51 -1.01 -8.61 -6.99
C LEU A 51 -2.53 -8.47 -6.93
N VAL A 52 -3.01 -7.71 -5.94
CA VAL A 52 -4.43 -7.42 -5.74
C VAL A 52 -4.64 -5.93 -5.50
N VAL A 53 -5.87 -5.45 -5.69
CA VAL A 53 -6.25 -4.05 -5.44
C VAL A 53 -7.30 -4.00 -4.34
N SER A 54 -7.11 -3.10 -3.38
CA SER A 54 -8.12 -2.73 -2.38
C SER A 54 -8.79 -1.44 -2.82
N ALA A 55 -10.08 -1.49 -3.15
CA ALA A 55 -10.84 -0.34 -3.61
C ALA A 55 -12.30 -0.42 -3.19
N ASN A 56 -12.90 0.72 -2.81
CA ASN A 56 -14.31 0.83 -2.39
C ASN A 56 -15.18 1.53 -3.43
N ARG A 57 -14.56 2.10 -4.47
CA ARG A 57 -15.23 2.82 -5.56
C ARG A 57 -14.60 2.44 -6.90
N ASN A 58 -15.33 2.68 -7.98
CA ASN A 58 -14.86 2.40 -9.34
C ASN A 58 -14.30 0.96 -9.50
N ILE A 59 -14.87 0.01 -8.76
CA ILE A 59 -14.38 -1.37 -8.69
C ILE A 59 -14.27 -1.97 -10.10
N ALA A 60 -15.28 -1.75 -10.96
CA ALA A 60 -15.28 -2.24 -12.34
C ALA A 60 -14.05 -1.75 -13.12
N THR A 61 -13.69 -0.47 -12.98
CA THR A 61 -12.51 0.12 -13.65
C THR A 61 -11.20 -0.54 -13.19
N TYR A 62 -11.06 -0.81 -11.90
CA TYR A 62 -9.87 -1.54 -11.40
C TYR A 62 -9.85 -2.99 -11.89
N GLN A 63 -11.02 -3.66 -11.98
CA GLN A 63 -11.17 -5.04 -12.45
C GLN A 63 -10.80 -5.21 -13.92
N GLU A 64 -10.93 -4.17 -14.76
CA GLU A 64 -10.51 -4.20 -16.17
C GLU A 64 -9.02 -4.55 -16.36
N SER A 65 -8.20 -4.35 -15.33
CA SER A 65 -6.79 -4.73 -15.33
C SER A 65 -6.55 -6.24 -15.25
N GLY A 66 -7.55 -7.03 -14.87
CA GLY A 66 -7.44 -8.45 -14.60
C GLY A 66 -6.94 -8.80 -13.20
N TYR A 67 -6.56 -7.83 -12.35
CA TYR A 67 -6.21 -8.08 -10.95
C TYR A 67 -7.47 -8.26 -10.10
N PRO A 68 -7.45 -9.16 -9.09
CA PRO A 68 -8.51 -9.25 -8.10
C PRO A 68 -8.67 -7.93 -7.36
N VAL A 69 -9.93 -7.49 -7.18
CA VAL A 69 -10.26 -6.24 -6.47
C VAL A 69 -11.12 -6.59 -5.27
N TYR A 70 -10.70 -6.14 -4.09
CA TYR A 70 -11.37 -6.37 -2.83
C TYR A 70 -11.86 -5.05 -2.24
N ALA A 71 -13.15 -5.01 -1.87
CA ALA A 71 -13.73 -3.91 -1.12
C ALA A 71 -13.55 -4.12 0.38
N ASP A 72 -13.61 -3.02 1.15
CA ASP A 72 -13.58 -3.10 2.61
C ASP A 72 -14.82 -3.86 3.11
N LEU A 73 -14.58 -4.83 4.00
CA LEU A 73 -15.65 -5.57 4.68
C LEU A 73 -16.26 -4.75 5.82
N LEU A 74 -15.54 -3.73 6.29
CA LEU A 74 -15.87 -2.91 7.45
C LEU A 74 -16.28 -1.49 6.97
N ALA A 75 -17.57 -1.30 6.70
CA ALA A 75 -18.10 -0.05 6.13
C ALA A 75 -17.87 1.19 7.04
N ASP A 76 -17.81 0.98 8.36
CA ASP A 76 -17.74 2.06 9.36
C ASP A 76 -16.30 2.39 9.79
N TYR A 77 -15.29 1.73 9.24
CA TYR A 77 -13.88 1.95 9.60
C TYR A 77 -13.14 2.73 8.51
N PRO A 78 -13.11 4.06 8.57
CA PRO A 78 -12.37 4.86 7.60
C PRO A 78 -10.86 4.73 7.80
N GLY A 79 -10.12 4.66 6.71
CA GLY A 79 -8.67 4.68 6.72
C GLY A 79 -8.01 3.41 6.18
N PRO A 80 -6.67 3.44 5.99
CA PRO A 80 -5.96 2.37 5.32
C PRO A 80 -5.94 1.04 6.09
N LEU A 81 -6.01 1.05 7.42
CA LEU A 81 -6.02 -0.18 8.23
C LEU A 81 -7.24 -1.06 7.96
N ALA A 82 -8.41 -0.46 7.66
CA ALA A 82 -9.61 -1.21 7.30
C ALA A 82 -9.44 -1.93 5.95
N GLY A 83 -8.86 -1.27 4.96
CA GLY A 83 -8.50 -1.89 3.69
C GLY A 83 -7.47 -3.00 3.84
N MET A 84 -6.44 -2.79 4.65
CA MET A 84 -5.44 -3.82 4.96
C MET A 84 -6.09 -5.06 5.58
N LEU A 85 -6.90 -4.89 6.63
CA LEU A 85 -7.58 -6.00 7.29
C LEU A 85 -8.53 -6.73 6.32
N SER A 86 -9.31 -6.00 5.55
CA SER A 86 -10.27 -6.58 4.61
C SER A 86 -9.60 -7.46 3.54
N VAL A 87 -8.45 -7.03 3.02
CA VAL A 87 -7.67 -7.85 2.09
C VAL A 87 -7.09 -9.09 2.79
N MET A 88 -6.53 -8.93 4.01
CA MET A 88 -5.97 -10.05 4.77
C MET A 88 -7.02 -11.12 5.09
N GLN A 89 -8.29 -10.73 5.30
CA GLN A 89 -9.40 -11.65 5.54
C GLN A 89 -9.87 -12.37 4.27
N GLN A 90 -9.72 -11.75 3.10
CA GLN A 90 -10.21 -12.27 1.82
C GLN A 90 -9.14 -12.99 1.00
N CYS A 91 -7.85 -12.78 1.28
CA CYS A 91 -6.74 -13.41 0.57
C CYS A 91 -6.03 -14.45 1.43
N ASP A 92 -5.73 -15.59 0.83
CA ASP A 92 -4.91 -16.62 1.48
C ASP A 92 -3.42 -16.40 1.16
N ALA A 93 -2.77 -15.58 1.97
CA ALA A 93 -1.35 -15.30 1.89
C ALA A 93 -0.74 -15.19 3.29
N GLU A 94 0.54 -15.49 3.42
CA GLU A 94 1.27 -15.37 4.68
C GLU A 94 1.78 -13.94 4.91
N TRP A 95 2.30 -13.32 3.85
CA TRP A 95 2.82 -11.98 3.86
C TRP A 95 2.11 -11.08 2.86
N PHE A 96 1.83 -9.84 3.28
CA PHE A 96 1.21 -8.82 2.47
C PHE A 96 2.13 -7.61 2.35
N LEU A 97 2.43 -7.18 1.11
CA LEU A 97 3.15 -5.95 0.83
C LEU A 97 2.16 -4.88 0.39
N PHE A 98 1.82 -3.98 1.29
CA PHE A 98 0.92 -2.87 1.03
C PHE A 98 1.66 -1.69 0.40
N CYS A 99 1.04 -1.07 -0.61
CA CYS A 99 1.49 0.16 -1.24
C CYS A 99 0.28 1.05 -1.56
N PRO A 100 0.31 2.34 -1.24
CA PRO A 100 -0.76 3.25 -1.63
C PRO A 100 -0.71 3.54 -3.14
N CYS A 101 -1.86 3.79 -3.74
CA CYS A 101 -1.98 4.06 -5.18
C CYS A 101 -1.36 5.39 -5.62
N ASP A 102 -1.05 6.29 -4.69
CA ASP A 102 -0.56 7.64 -4.92
C ASP A 102 0.97 7.82 -4.79
N THR A 103 1.71 6.73 -4.70
CA THR A 103 3.18 6.72 -4.65
C THR A 103 3.72 6.03 -5.92
N PRO A 104 3.65 6.69 -7.09
CA PRO A 104 3.88 6.03 -8.38
C PRO A 104 5.33 5.63 -8.65
N PHE A 105 6.28 6.10 -7.83
CA PHE A 105 7.72 5.91 -8.03
C PHE A 105 8.34 4.91 -7.06
N ILE A 106 7.54 4.05 -6.41
CA ILE A 106 8.08 3.03 -5.49
C ILE A 106 9.27 2.29 -6.14
N PRO A 107 10.34 1.99 -5.37
CA PRO A 107 11.56 1.41 -5.94
C PRO A 107 11.37 -0.05 -6.37
N ASP A 108 12.11 -0.45 -7.42
CA ASP A 108 12.12 -1.85 -7.91
C ASP A 108 12.72 -2.84 -6.89
N CYS A 109 13.40 -2.38 -5.85
CA CYS A 109 13.96 -3.19 -4.77
C CYS A 109 13.13 -3.15 -3.47
N LEU A 110 11.90 -2.62 -3.51
CA LEU A 110 11.07 -2.42 -2.30
C LEU A 110 10.84 -3.74 -1.55
N ALA A 111 10.30 -4.74 -2.22
CA ALA A 111 10.00 -6.04 -1.61
C ALA A 111 11.29 -6.72 -1.11
N GLU A 112 12.34 -6.76 -1.92
CA GLU A 112 13.62 -7.37 -1.55
C GLU A 112 14.19 -6.76 -0.27
N ARG A 113 14.15 -5.41 -0.15
CA ARG A 113 14.69 -4.70 1.00
C ARG A 113 13.87 -4.92 2.26
N LEU A 114 12.54 -4.91 2.18
CA LEU A 114 11.66 -5.18 3.32
C LEU A 114 11.73 -6.63 3.78
N VAL A 115 11.80 -7.58 2.87
CA VAL A 115 11.86 -9.03 3.16
C VAL A 115 13.08 -9.41 4.03
N LYS A 116 14.19 -8.70 3.91
CA LYS A 116 15.39 -8.94 4.74
C LYS A 116 15.12 -8.82 6.25
N TYR A 117 14.08 -8.08 6.63
CA TYR A 117 13.73 -7.81 8.03
C TYR A 117 12.49 -8.55 8.53
N ARG A 118 11.85 -9.38 7.69
CA ARG A 118 10.60 -10.08 8.05
C ARG A 118 10.73 -11.05 9.23
N GLU A 119 11.93 -11.58 9.47
CA GLU A 119 12.18 -12.48 10.60
C GLU A 119 12.41 -11.75 11.92
N THR A 120 12.60 -10.44 11.86
CA THR A 120 12.86 -9.59 13.03
C THR A 120 11.59 -8.99 13.63
N ALA A 121 10.52 -8.88 12.83
CA ALA A 121 9.26 -8.30 13.25
C ALA A 121 8.09 -8.77 12.35
N PRO A 122 6.86 -8.81 12.89
CA PRO A 122 5.68 -9.21 12.11
C PRO A 122 5.18 -8.12 11.15
N VAL A 123 5.71 -6.91 11.25
CA VAL A 123 5.49 -5.82 10.30
C VAL A 123 6.71 -4.92 10.22
N VAL A 124 7.08 -4.53 9.02
CA VAL A 124 8.12 -3.55 8.74
C VAL A 124 7.63 -2.57 7.68
N TRP A 125 8.06 -1.30 7.75
CA TRP A 125 7.64 -0.25 6.83
C TRP A 125 8.80 0.58 6.31
N ALA A 126 8.60 1.27 5.19
CA ALA A 126 9.61 2.13 4.61
C ALA A 126 9.77 3.45 5.38
N HIS A 127 11.03 3.91 5.54
CA HIS A 127 11.42 5.22 6.03
C HIS A 127 12.34 5.88 5.00
N ASP A 128 12.04 7.10 4.56
CA ASP A 128 12.74 7.75 3.44
C ASP A 128 13.93 8.63 3.86
N GLY A 129 14.31 8.54 5.13
CA GLY A 129 15.33 9.38 5.76
C GLY A 129 14.75 10.59 6.50
N ASP A 130 13.54 11.04 6.15
CA ASP A 130 12.86 12.16 6.83
C ASP A 130 11.61 11.70 7.58
N ARG A 131 10.85 10.75 7.01
CA ARG A 131 9.57 10.30 7.58
C ARG A 131 9.28 8.83 7.34
N ASP A 132 8.41 8.29 8.18
CA ASP A 132 7.83 6.97 8.04
C ASP A 132 6.74 6.95 6.96
N HIS A 133 6.67 5.84 6.21
CA HIS A 133 5.61 5.53 5.24
C HIS A 133 4.87 4.26 5.66
N PRO A 134 4.00 4.32 6.68
CA PRO A 134 3.41 3.12 7.27
C PRO A 134 2.40 2.39 6.37
N THR A 135 1.98 3.01 5.27
CA THR A 135 1.16 2.37 4.24
C THR A 135 1.99 1.66 3.17
N ILE A 136 3.33 1.82 3.21
CA ILE A 136 4.28 1.05 2.42
C ILE A 136 4.95 0.06 3.37
N ALA A 137 4.32 -1.07 3.58
CA ALA A 137 4.66 -2.00 4.64
C ALA A 137 4.51 -3.46 4.24
N LEU A 138 5.43 -4.29 4.72
CA LEU A 138 5.35 -5.74 4.66
C LEU A 138 4.79 -6.25 6.01
N MET A 139 3.62 -6.89 5.99
CA MET A 139 2.88 -7.33 7.17
C MET A 139 2.59 -8.82 7.12
N HIS A 140 2.84 -9.52 8.22
CA HIS A 140 2.53 -10.94 8.37
C HIS A 140 1.07 -11.15 8.78
N ARG A 141 0.44 -12.19 8.24
CA ARG A 141 -0.95 -12.58 8.51
C ARG A 141 -1.28 -12.77 10.00
N GLN A 142 -0.30 -13.14 10.82
CA GLN A 142 -0.50 -13.30 12.27
C GLN A 142 -1.03 -12.04 12.98
N LEU A 143 -0.84 -10.86 12.38
CA LEU A 143 -1.35 -9.60 12.92
C LEU A 143 -2.84 -9.36 12.66
N MET A 144 -3.50 -10.20 11.85
CA MET A 144 -4.92 -10.02 11.51
C MET A 144 -5.83 -9.94 12.74
N PRO A 145 -5.75 -10.83 13.75
CA PRO A 145 -6.57 -10.73 14.96
C PRO A 145 -6.25 -9.48 15.80
N VAL A 146 -4.97 -9.08 15.85
CA VAL A 146 -4.54 -7.88 16.58
C VAL A 146 -5.07 -6.62 15.90
N LEU A 147 -5.02 -6.56 14.57
CA LEU A 147 -5.55 -5.45 13.77
C LEU A 147 -7.07 -5.35 13.89
N GLU A 148 -7.77 -6.49 13.87
CA GLU A 148 -9.22 -6.54 14.08
C GLU A 148 -9.61 -5.97 15.45
N SER A 149 -8.93 -6.39 16.52
CA SER A 149 -9.15 -5.88 17.88
C SER A 149 -8.83 -4.39 17.99
N TYR A 150 -7.77 -3.92 17.35
CA TYR A 150 -7.38 -2.51 17.33
C TYR A 150 -8.46 -1.63 16.69
N LEU A 151 -8.99 -2.05 15.53
CA LEU A 151 -10.06 -1.35 14.85
C LEU A 151 -11.40 -1.42 15.62
N ALA A 152 -11.73 -2.56 16.23
CA ALA A 152 -12.92 -2.74 17.06
C ALA A 152 -12.90 -1.84 18.30
N ALA A 153 -11.72 -1.53 18.85
CA ALA A 153 -11.54 -0.58 19.94
C ALA A 153 -11.71 0.90 19.54
N GLY A 154 -11.99 1.18 18.26
CA GLY A 154 -12.15 2.53 17.73
C GLY A 154 -10.86 3.22 17.29
N GLU A 155 -9.73 2.53 17.37
CA GLU A 155 -8.44 3.06 16.98
C GLU A 155 -8.25 3.07 15.44
N ARG A 156 -7.49 4.05 14.93
CA ARG A 156 -7.34 4.27 13.46
C ARG A 156 -5.93 4.66 13.04
N ARG A 157 -5.05 5.01 14.00
CA ARG A 157 -3.72 5.55 13.71
C ARG A 157 -2.76 4.46 13.28
N VAL A 158 -2.35 4.50 12.00
CA VAL A 158 -1.52 3.45 11.38
C VAL A 158 -0.19 3.30 12.12
N MET A 159 0.55 4.39 12.35
CA MET A 159 1.85 4.32 13.04
C MET A 159 1.76 3.80 14.47
N VAL A 160 0.69 4.11 15.18
CA VAL A 160 0.48 3.59 16.54
C VAL A 160 0.29 2.07 16.48
N PHE A 161 -0.56 1.59 15.57
CA PHE A 161 -0.74 0.16 15.34
C PHE A 161 0.59 -0.53 15.00
N MET A 162 1.33 -0.01 14.03
CA MET A 162 2.58 -0.61 13.55
C MET A 162 3.60 -0.79 14.69
N ARG A 163 3.73 0.22 15.55
CA ARG A 163 4.64 0.18 16.72
C ARG A 163 4.17 -0.77 17.80
N GLN A 164 2.86 -0.75 18.12
CA GLN A 164 2.27 -1.67 19.11
C GLN A 164 2.35 -3.12 18.67
N ALA A 165 2.29 -3.38 17.37
CA ALA A 165 2.47 -4.69 16.77
C ALA A 165 3.93 -5.20 16.80
N GLY A 166 4.87 -4.42 17.35
CA GLY A 166 6.29 -4.80 17.45
C GLY A 166 7.06 -4.59 16.14
N GLY A 167 6.56 -3.73 15.24
CA GLY A 167 7.22 -3.42 13.99
C GLY A 167 8.32 -2.37 14.11
N HIS A 168 9.11 -2.24 13.04
CA HIS A 168 10.13 -1.20 12.89
C HIS A 168 10.24 -0.71 11.44
N SER A 169 10.87 0.44 11.25
CA SER A 169 11.15 0.99 9.93
C SER A 169 12.35 0.31 9.27
N VAL A 170 12.34 0.33 7.94
CA VAL A 170 13.45 -0.06 7.08
C VAL A 170 13.89 1.15 6.26
N GLU A 171 15.18 1.42 6.26
CA GLU A 171 15.77 2.63 5.70
C GLU A 171 15.82 2.61 4.17
N PHE A 172 15.37 3.71 3.56
CA PHE A 172 15.38 4.02 2.12
C PHE A 172 15.84 5.45 1.85
N SER A 173 16.65 6.06 2.72
CA SER A 173 17.16 7.43 2.55
C SER A 173 17.93 7.65 1.24
N ASP A 174 18.53 6.59 0.71
CA ASP A 174 19.19 6.56 -0.60
C ASP A 174 18.20 6.71 -1.80
N MET A 175 16.91 6.54 -1.55
CA MET A 175 15.84 6.56 -2.56
C MET A 175 14.67 7.48 -2.17
N LYS A 176 14.92 8.54 -1.42
CA LYS A 176 13.90 9.44 -0.88
C LYS A 176 12.85 9.90 -1.91
N GLN A 177 13.28 10.21 -3.13
CA GLN A 177 12.40 10.68 -4.21
C GLN A 177 11.36 9.61 -4.65
N ALA A 178 11.62 8.34 -4.37
CA ALA A 178 10.71 7.24 -4.72
C ALA A 178 9.44 7.22 -3.85
N PHE A 179 9.43 7.93 -2.73
CA PHE A 179 8.33 7.93 -1.75
C PHE A 179 7.45 9.19 -1.81
N ILE A 180 7.57 9.98 -2.88
CA ILE A 180 6.74 11.16 -3.08
C ILE A 180 5.29 10.74 -3.36
N ASN A 181 4.36 11.25 -2.56
CA ASN A 181 2.93 11.08 -2.77
C ASN A 181 2.39 12.12 -3.74
N MET A 182 1.56 11.70 -4.68
CA MET A 182 0.82 12.58 -5.57
C MET A 182 -0.54 12.94 -4.95
N ASN A 183 -0.60 13.98 -4.13
CA ASN A 183 -1.80 14.34 -3.37
C ASN A 183 -2.73 15.32 -4.08
N THR A 184 -2.21 16.07 -5.05
CA THR A 184 -2.95 17.09 -5.79
C THR A 184 -2.73 16.96 -7.30
N LEU A 185 -3.68 17.49 -8.08
CA LEU A 185 -3.52 17.61 -9.54
C LEU A 185 -2.34 18.50 -9.92
N GLU A 186 -2.03 19.52 -9.10
CA GLU A 186 -0.91 20.42 -9.32
C GLU A 186 0.44 19.71 -9.18
N GLU A 187 0.58 18.84 -8.18
CA GLU A 187 1.80 18.00 -8.01
C GLU A 187 2.01 17.10 -9.22
N ILE A 188 0.94 16.46 -9.73
CA ILE A 188 0.98 15.64 -10.93
C ILE A 188 1.41 16.47 -12.15
N GLN A 189 0.81 17.65 -12.35
CA GLN A 189 1.13 18.55 -13.45
C GLN A 189 2.56 19.09 -13.36
N THR A 190 3.06 19.39 -12.16
CA THR A 190 4.41 19.89 -11.95
C THR A 190 5.45 18.87 -12.39
N ILE A 191 5.27 17.61 -12.03
CA ILE A 191 6.19 16.52 -12.46
C ILE A 191 6.13 16.31 -13.98
N GLN A 192 4.95 16.44 -14.60
CA GLN A 192 4.81 16.31 -16.05
C GLN A 192 5.54 17.42 -16.84
N ARG A 193 5.66 18.64 -16.28
CA ARG A 193 6.32 19.80 -16.91
C ARG A 193 7.86 19.76 -16.83
N HIS A 194 8.43 18.97 -15.93
CA HIS A 194 9.88 18.90 -15.73
C HIS A 194 10.54 17.68 -16.41
N LYS A 195 9.80 16.99 -17.25
CA LYS A 195 10.29 15.95 -18.17
C LYS A 195 10.22 16.43 -19.62
#